data_6014aec5b8b65a8ea80e31d87a74f492
#
_entry.id   6014aec5b8b65a8ea80e31d87a74f492
#
_cell.length_a   1.000
_cell.length_b   1.000
_cell.length_c   1.000
_cell.angle_alpha   90.00
_cell.angle_beta   90.00
_cell.angle_gamma   90.00
#
_symmetry.space_group_name_H-M   'P 1'
#
loop_
_entity.id
_entity.type
_entity.pdbx_description
1 polymer ?
#
loop_
_entity_poly.entity_id
_entity_poly.type
_entity_poly.pdbx_seq_one_letter_code
_entity_poly.pdbx_strand_id
1 'polypeptide(L)'
;MAVNITGVANSGVAPRSLQATSTGRLWVAAGDYTANTIEFWYSDDAGVTWTENTAAQITWDGDQYFAFYIDADDHAHIAYDETGTVALKYRRNKSISTTSAWSAASTVDSTTATAYQWADLVAHREGTGWKAHILYKRTTSGTDLVLYAPITITSADVITVETKVTVDSNVGASNGAGGIDFHHTASDEKAIQSSTPHLYMVWCDGSLSVNFAKYTYSSGTWTAGTTRTIYTGAATPSAQMVFDGTRVVITLMDGTSVGLFERDAADTTTTTRTGTGFVAASCVTYDND
;
A
#
# COMPACT_ATOMS: atom_id res chain seq x y z
N MET A 1 -8.80 -11.86 22.36
CA MET A 1 -9.35 -13.13 21.79
C MET A 1 -9.03 -13.10 20.32
N ALA A 2 -8.32 -14.09 19.77
CA ALA A 2 -8.07 -14.11 18.32
C ALA A 2 -9.38 -14.50 17.62
N VAL A 3 -9.89 -13.65 16.75
CA VAL A 3 -11.03 -13.97 15.90
C VAL A 3 -10.48 -14.62 14.63
N ASN A 4 -10.91 -15.84 14.38
CA ASN A 4 -10.57 -16.54 13.17
C ASN A 4 -11.61 -16.18 12.09
N ILE A 5 -11.21 -15.46 11.07
CA ILE A 5 -12.02 -15.25 9.87
C ILE A 5 -11.96 -16.60 9.12
N THR A 6 -12.97 -17.45 9.37
CA THR A 6 -13.02 -18.80 8.81
C THR A 6 -13.43 -18.75 7.35
N GLY A 7 -12.69 -19.44 6.50
CA GLY A 7 -12.99 -19.59 5.08
C GLY A 7 -11.87 -19.11 4.16
N VAL A 8 -10.95 -18.30 4.66
CA VAL A 8 -9.81 -17.82 3.86
C VAL A 8 -8.74 -18.90 3.88
N ALA A 9 -8.79 -19.81 2.93
CA ALA A 9 -7.75 -20.80 2.76
C ALA A 9 -6.56 -20.19 2.00
N ASN A 10 -5.40 -20.09 2.66
CA ASN A 10 -4.17 -19.52 2.10
C ASN A 10 -4.30 -18.05 1.68
N SER A 11 -4.33 -17.15 2.64
CA SER A 11 -4.43 -15.72 2.38
C SER A 11 -3.13 -15.14 1.83
N GLY A 12 -3.19 -14.54 0.65
CA GLY A 12 -2.27 -13.50 0.27
C GLY A 12 -2.49 -12.31 1.21
N VAL A 13 -1.44 -11.86 1.87
CA VAL A 13 -1.53 -10.72 2.78
C VAL A 13 -1.23 -9.46 2.00
N ALA A 14 -2.23 -8.59 1.86
CA ALA A 14 -1.97 -7.24 1.40
C ALA A 14 -1.27 -6.43 2.50
N PRO A 15 -0.33 -5.57 2.18
CA PRO A 15 0.06 -4.50 3.07
C PRO A 15 -1.21 -3.72 3.48
N ARG A 16 -1.34 -3.41 4.78
CA ARG A 16 -2.49 -2.65 5.32
C ARG A 16 -3.85 -3.27 5.04
N SER A 17 -3.98 -4.59 5.13
CA SER A 17 -5.25 -5.29 4.93
C SER A 17 -6.34 -4.89 5.93
N LEU A 18 -5.98 -4.42 7.12
CA LEU A 18 -6.88 -3.88 8.14
C LEU A 18 -6.93 -2.36 8.06
N GLN A 19 -8.12 -1.81 7.86
CA GLN A 19 -8.39 -0.38 7.75
C GLN A 19 -9.58 0.01 8.62
N ALA A 20 -9.66 1.27 9.02
CA ALA A 20 -10.79 1.80 9.77
C ALA A 20 -11.46 2.96 9.00
N THR A 21 -12.78 3.04 9.08
CA THR A 21 -13.54 4.20 8.63
C THR A 21 -13.55 5.30 9.69
N SER A 22 -13.94 6.51 9.30
CA SER A 22 -14.12 7.65 10.22
C SER A 22 -15.17 7.39 11.32
N THR A 23 -16.07 6.42 11.11
CA THR A 23 -17.09 5.99 12.08
C THR A 23 -16.61 4.89 13.02
N GLY A 24 -15.37 4.42 12.87
CA GLY A 24 -14.78 3.35 13.68
C GLY A 24 -15.10 1.94 13.20
N ARG A 25 -15.82 1.75 12.07
CA ARG A 25 -15.97 0.43 11.47
C ARG A 25 -14.63 -0.04 10.96
N LEU A 26 -14.25 -1.25 11.35
CA LEU A 26 -13.04 -1.91 10.85
C LEU A 26 -13.36 -2.70 9.58
N TRP A 27 -12.44 -2.68 8.63
CA TRP A 27 -12.49 -3.46 7.40
C TRP A 27 -11.22 -4.28 7.21
N VAL A 28 -11.39 -5.51 6.74
CA VAL A 28 -10.29 -6.38 6.31
C VAL A 28 -10.55 -6.82 4.88
N ALA A 29 -9.55 -6.69 4.04
CA ALA A 29 -9.50 -7.32 2.73
C ALA A 29 -8.59 -8.55 2.79
N ALA A 30 -9.05 -9.68 2.33
CA ALA A 30 -8.33 -10.95 2.32
C ALA A 30 -8.47 -11.66 0.98
N GLY A 31 -7.39 -12.27 0.49
CA GLY A 31 -7.42 -13.05 -0.73
C GLY A 31 -7.77 -14.52 -0.46
N ASP A 32 -8.80 -15.03 -1.11
CA ASP A 32 -9.06 -16.48 -1.18
C ASP A 32 -8.47 -17.04 -2.47
N TYR A 33 -7.36 -17.76 -2.35
CA TYR A 33 -6.69 -18.42 -3.48
C TYR A 33 -7.48 -19.58 -4.07
N THR A 34 -8.40 -20.16 -3.31
CA THR A 34 -9.22 -21.28 -3.80
C THR A 34 -10.35 -20.77 -4.68
N ALA A 35 -11.00 -19.69 -4.26
CA ALA A 35 -12.08 -19.06 -5.01
C ALA A 35 -11.58 -18.05 -6.04
N ASN A 36 -10.29 -17.65 -6.00
CA ASN A 36 -9.73 -16.56 -6.79
C ASN A 36 -10.51 -15.25 -6.59
N THR A 37 -10.81 -14.94 -5.32
CA THR A 37 -11.55 -13.74 -4.93
C THR A 37 -10.81 -12.96 -3.86
N ILE A 38 -10.90 -11.63 -3.92
CA ILE A 38 -10.60 -10.78 -2.78
C ILE A 38 -11.90 -10.58 -2.03
N GLU A 39 -11.91 -11.00 -0.78
CA GLU A 39 -13.02 -10.93 0.14
C GLU A 39 -12.90 -9.72 1.05
N PHE A 40 -14.04 -9.14 1.44
CA PHE A 40 -14.11 -8.00 2.33
C PHE A 40 -14.95 -8.33 3.55
N TRP A 41 -14.37 -8.11 4.71
CA TRP A 41 -15.00 -8.35 6.00
C TRP A 41 -15.04 -7.07 6.82
N TYR A 42 -16.10 -6.85 7.57
CA TYR A 42 -16.19 -5.69 8.45
C TYR A 42 -16.64 -6.05 9.86
N SER A 43 -16.27 -5.18 10.81
CA SER A 43 -16.66 -5.26 12.22
C SER A 43 -17.14 -3.90 12.69
N ASP A 44 -18.28 -3.90 13.41
CA ASP A 44 -18.86 -2.72 14.06
C ASP A 44 -18.62 -2.72 15.59
N ASP A 45 -17.91 -3.71 16.11
CA ASP A 45 -17.68 -3.93 17.54
C ASP A 45 -16.19 -4.06 17.88
N ALA A 46 -15.37 -3.24 17.24
CA ALA A 46 -13.91 -3.18 17.42
C ALA A 46 -13.21 -4.54 17.21
N GLY A 47 -13.70 -5.34 16.25
CA GLY A 47 -13.07 -6.60 15.86
C GLY A 47 -13.54 -7.81 16.67
N VAL A 48 -14.58 -7.68 17.51
CA VAL A 48 -15.11 -8.82 18.28
C VAL A 48 -15.88 -9.77 17.38
N THR A 49 -16.71 -9.24 16.48
CA THR A 49 -17.40 -10.03 15.45
C THR A 49 -17.12 -9.46 14.06
N TRP A 50 -17.11 -10.35 13.06
CA TRP A 50 -16.84 -10.00 11.67
C TRP A 50 -17.96 -10.49 10.76
N THR A 51 -18.36 -9.64 9.83
CA THR A 51 -19.38 -9.95 8.82
C THR A 51 -18.77 -9.82 7.44
N GLU A 52 -18.97 -10.84 6.62
CA GLU A 52 -18.53 -10.83 5.23
C GLU A 52 -19.43 -9.94 4.37
N ASN A 53 -18.83 -9.13 3.50
CA ASN A 53 -19.53 -8.40 2.45
C ASN A 53 -19.33 -9.09 1.11
N THR A 54 -20.07 -10.17 0.86
CA THR A 54 -19.96 -10.98 -0.35
C THR A 54 -20.26 -10.20 -1.63
N ALA A 55 -21.09 -9.16 -1.55
CA ALA A 55 -21.42 -8.32 -2.71
C ALA A 55 -20.27 -7.39 -3.14
N ALA A 56 -19.28 -7.19 -2.27
CA ALA A 56 -18.08 -6.39 -2.58
C ALA A 56 -16.91 -7.22 -3.13
N GLN A 57 -17.03 -8.53 -3.19
CA GLN A 57 -15.95 -9.41 -3.66
C GLN A 57 -15.46 -9.03 -5.06
N ILE A 58 -14.15 -9.19 -5.27
CA ILE A 58 -13.50 -8.93 -6.55
C ILE A 58 -12.79 -10.20 -7.01
N THR A 59 -13.04 -10.63 -8.24
CA THR A 59 -12.28 -11.70 -8.86
C THR A 59 -10.85 -11.22 -9.16
N TRP A 60 -9.84 -11.99 -8.79
CA TRP A 60 -8.43 -11.72 -9.00
C TRP A 60 -7.66 -12.97 -9.46
N ASP A 61 -6.35 -12.86 -9.72
CA ASP A 61 -5.58 -13.98 -10.26
C ASP A 61 -5.22 -15.06 -9.23
N GLY A 62 -5.35 -14.76 -7.95
CA GLY A 62 -5.10 -15.73 -6.87
C GLY A 62 -3.63 -15.89 -6.48
N ASP A 63 -2.70 -15.62 -7.36
CA ASP A 63 -1.26 -15.87 -7.14
C ASP A 63 -0.51 -14.62 -6.68
N GLN A 64 -1.14 -13.45 -6.67
CA GLN A 64 -0.46 -12.16 -6.58
C GLN A 64 -0.99 -11.33 -5.42
N TYR A 65 -0.28 -10.27 -5.13
CA TYR A 65 -0.58 -9.36 -4.05
C TYR A 65 -1.59 -8.30 -4.52
N PHE A 66 -2.44 -7.87 -3.61
CA PHE A 66 -3.30 -6.71 -3.79
C PHE A 66 -3.00 -5.66 -2.72
N ALA A 67 -3.44 -4.44 -2.92
CA ALA A 67 -3.36 -3.36 -1.94
C ALA A 67 -4.77 -2.82 -1.68
N PHE A 68 -5.10 -2.61 -0.41
CA PHE A 68 -6.40 -2.08 0.03
C PHE A 68 -6.18 -0.89 0.95
N TYR A 69 -6.93 0.19 0.73
CA TYR A 69 -6.86 1.41 1.52
C TYR A 69 -8.23 2.06 1.66
N ILE A 70 -8.52 2.63 2.83
CA ILE A 70 -9.69 3.49 3.05
C ILE A 70 -9.19 4.89 3.34
N ASP A 71 -9.65 5.87 2.55
CA ASP A 71 -9.27 7.27 2.70
C ASP A 71 -10.08 7.98 3.80
N ALA A 72 -9.69 9.20 4.14
CA ALA A 72 -10.34 10.00 5.19
C ALA A 72 -11.81 10.38 4.90
N ASP A 73 -12.29 10.18 3.66
CA ASP A 73 -13.69 10.36 3.28
C ASP A 73 -14.47 9.02 3.25
N ASP A 74 -13.88 7.95 3.81
CA ASP A 74 -14.43 6.59 3.85
C ASP A 74 -14.61 5.94 2.47
N HIS A 75 -13.83 6.39 1.48
CA HIS A 75 -13.79 5.71 0.19
C HIS A 75 -12.77 4.57 0.25
N ALA A 76 -13.16 3.42 -0.23
CA ALA A 76 -12.26 2.29 -0.37
C ALA A 76 -11.59 2.29 -1.75
N HIS A 77 -10.31 2.00 -1.75
CA HIS A 77 -9.45 1.91 -2.91
C HIS A 77 -8.79 0.54 -2.93
N ILE A 78 -8.66 -0.04 -4.12
CA ILE A 78 -8.00 -1.33 -4.29
C ILE A 78 -7.18 -1.36 -5.57
N ALA A 79 -5.96 -1.89 -5.48
CA ALA A 79 -5.12 -2.25 -6.61
C ALA A 79 -4.89 -3.77 -6.58
N TYR A 80 -5.07 -4.45 -7.71
CA TYR A 80 -5.01 -5.91 -7.77
C TYR A 80 -4.64 -6.39 -9.18
N ASP A 81 -4.10 -7.61 -9.27
CA ASP A 81 -3.87 -8.27 -10.55
C ASP A 81 -5.15 -8.95 -11.04
N GLU A 82 -5.54 -8.71 -12.29
CA GLU A 82 -6.81 -9.18 -12.83
C GLU A 82 -6.68 -10.58 -13.41
N THR A 83 -7.60 -11.46 -13.04
CA THR A 83 -7.65 -12.84 -13.53
C THR A 83 -7.69 -12.94 -15.06
N GLY A 84 -6.82 -13.80 -15.60
CA GLY A 84 -6.78 -14.12 -17.03
C GLY A 84 -6.15 -13.07 -17.94
N THR A 85 -5.75 -11.94 -17.37
CA THR A 85 -4.96 -10.91 -18.06
C THR A 85 -3.86 -10.44 -17.14
N VAL A 86 -2.62 -10.52 -17.53
CA VAL A 86 -1.54 -9.95 -16.71
C VAL A 86 -1.65 -8.43 -16.73
N ALA A 87 -2.45 -7.87 -15.82
CA ALA A 87 -2.73 -6.43 -15.75
C ALA A 87 -3.02 -5.99 -14.32
N LEU A 88 -2.26 -5.02 -13.83
CA LEU A 88 -2.57 -4.34 -12.58
C LEU A 88 -3.77 -3.41 -12.81
N LYS A 89 -4.82 -3.62 -12.02
CA LYS A 89 -6.07 -2.86 -12.05
C LYS A 89 -6.25 -2.04 -10.78
N TYR A 90 -7.03 -1.00 -10.91
CA TYR A 90 -7.47 -0.16 -9.80
C TYR A 90 -8.98 0.01 -9.82
N ARG A 91 -9.61 -0.02 -8.65
CA ARG A 91 -11.02 0.33 -8.44
C ARG A 91 -11.19 1.18 -7.19
N ARG A 92 -12.28 1.91 -7.16
CA ARG A 92 -12.72 2.70 -6.00
C ARG A 92 -14.17 2.38 -5.66
N ASN A 93 -14.46 2.35 -4.35
CA ASN A 93 -15.83 2.35 -3.83
C ASN A 93 -16.01 3.60 -2.96
N LYS A 94 -16.96 4.46 -3.32
CA LYS A 94 -17.20 5.75 -2.64
C LYS A 94 -17.81 5.62 -1.25
N SER A 95 -18.32 4.48 -0.90
CA SER A 95 -19.09 4.31 0.32
C SER A 95 -19.17 2.83 0.69
N ILE A 96 -18.02 2.24 0.95
CA ILE A 96 -17.92 0.79 1.26
C ILE A 96 -18.81 0.40 2.45
N SER A 97 -19.10 1.33 3.35
CA SER A 97 -19.98 1.11 4.50
C SER A 97 -21.47 0.98 4.14
N THR A 98 -21.90 1.48 2.98
CA THR A 98 -23.31 1.51 2.58
C THR A 98 -23.58 0.86 1.23
N THR A 99 -22.57 0.65 0.41
CA THR A 99 -22.69 0.02 -0.91
C THR A 99 -21.51 -0.90 -1.19
N SER A 100 -21.77 -1.99 -1.88
CA SER A 100 -20.74 -2.92 -2.35
C SER A 100 -20.25 -2.59 -3.76
N ALA A 101 -20.74 -1.50 -4.38
CA ALA A 101 -20.46 -1.17 -5.76
C ALA A 101 -19.06 -0.56 -5.92
N TRP A 102 -18.20 -1.27 -6.62
CA TRP A 102 -16.93 -0.76 -7.11
C TRP A 102 -17.10 -0.02 -8.44
N SER A 103 -16.26 0.97 -8.69
CA SER A 103 -16.13 1.56 -10.02
C SER A 103 -15.76 0.51 -11.07
N ALA A 104 -15.92 0.83 -12.35
CA ALA A 104 -15.27 0.05 -13.39
C ALA A 104 -13.76 -0.03 -13.15
N ALA A 105 -13.15 -1.16 -13.51
CA ALA A 105 -11.71 -1.34 -13.37
C ALA A 105 -10.94 -0.44 -14.32
N SER A 106 -10.00 0.33 -13.78
CA SER A 106 -9.04 1.11 -14.55
C SER A 106 -7.72 0.37 -14.66
N THR A 107 -7.15 0.24 -15.86
CA THR A 107 -5.87 -0.42 -16.05
C THR A 107 -4.73 0.50 -15.61
N VAL A 108 -4.01 0.10 -14.58
CA VAL A 108 -2.83 0.81 -14.08
C VAL A 108 -1.61 0.45 -14.93
N ASP A 109 -1.42 -0.84 -15.16
CA ASP A 109 -0.35 -1.35 -16.01
C ASP A 109 -0.82 -2.61 -16.74
N SER A 110 -0.56 -2.69 -18.03
CA SER A 110 -0.79 -3.87 -18.87
C SER A 110 0.42 -4.16 -19.76
N THR A 111 1.59 -3.63 -19.39
CA THR A 111 2.84 -3.95 -20.08
C THR A 111 3.10 -5.45 -19.93
N THR A 112 3.57 -6.09 -21.00
CA THR A 112 3.89 -7.52 -20.99
C THR A 112 4.77 -7.85 -19.78
N ALA A 113 4.17 -8.48 -18.81
CA ALA A 113 4.77 -8.88 -17.54
C ALA A 113 4.50 -10.37 -17.33
N THR A 114 5.24 -11.00 -16.42
CA THR A 114 4.91 -12.33 -15.90
C THR A 114 4.07 -12.23 -14.65
N ALA A 115 4.18 -11.13 -13.92
CA ALA A 115 3.40 -10.86 -12.72
C ALA A 115 3.47 -9.38 -12.29
N TYR A 116 2.46 -8.93 -11.55
CA TYR A 116 2.46 -7.70 -10.76
C TYR A 116 2.40 -8.11 -9.28
N GLN A 117 3.36 -7.65 -8.49
CA GLN A 117 3.57 -8.12 -7.13
C GLN A 117 3.76 -6.96 -6.16
N TRP A 118 3.60 -7.25 -4.86
CA TRP A 118 3.97 -6.35 -3.77
C TRP A 118 3.38 -4.94 -3.90
N ALA A 119 2.12 -4.86 -4.38
CA ALA A 119 1.46 -3.56 -4.47
C ALA A 119 1.17 -2.99 -3.08
N ASP A 120 1.37 -1.69 -2.93
CA ASP A 120 0.89 -0.90 -1.80
C ASP A 120 0.19 0.36 -2.32
N LEU A 121 -0.74 0.89 -1.54
CA LEU A 121 -1.67 1.92 -1.98
C LEU A 121 -1.97 2.89 -0.85
N VAL A 122 -1.94 4.18 -1.15
CA VAL A 122 -2.54 5.22 -0.31
C VAL A 122 -3.37 6.16 -1.19
N ALA A 123 -4.37 6.79 -0.60
CA ALA A 123 -5.19 7.78 -1.28
C ALA A 123 -5.54 8.94 -0.36
N HIS A 124 -5.71 10.10 -0.95
CA HIS A 124 -6.04 11.32 -0.22
C HIS A 124 -6.88 12.26 -1.07
N ARG A 125 -7.50 13.23 -0.42
CA ARG A 125 -8.21 14.30 -1.11
C ARG A 125 -7.23 15.30 -1.71
N GLU A 126 -7.44 15.68 -2.97
CA GLU A 126 -6.69 16.74 -3.66
C GLU A 126 -7.66 17.72 -4.33
N GLY A 127 -7.72 18.94 -3.82
CA GLY A 127 -8.67 19.94 -4.30
C GLY A 127 -10.12 19.48 -4.15
N THR A 128 -10.86 19.40 -5.25
CA THR A 128 -12.24 18.90 -5.29
C THR A 128 -12.34 17.40 -5.62
N GLY A 129 -11.24 16.75 -5.94
CA GLY A 129 -11.14 15.34 -6.27
C GLY A 129 -10.27 14.57 -5.27
N TRP A 130 -9.71 13.46 -5.75
CA TRP A 130 -8.82 12.59 -4.98
C TRP A 130 -7.62 12.19 -5.81
N LYS A 131 -6.56 11.83 -5.10
CA LYS A 131 -5.35 11.24 -5.66
C LYS A 131 -5.11 9.89 -5.00
N ALA A 132 -4.82 8.87 -5.78
CA ALA A 132 -4.33 7.61 -5.28
C ALA A 132 -2.90 7.38 -5.78
N HIS A 133 -2.08 6.74 -4.96
CA HIS A 133 -0.68 6.45 -5.23
C HIS A 133 -0.46 4.96 -5.07
N ILE A 134 0.04 4.31 -6.10
CA ILE A 134 0.31 2.88 -6.11
C ILE A 134 1.81 2.68 -6.32
N LEU A 135 2.45 1.98 -5.38
CA LEU A 135 3.79 1.43 -5.53
C LEU A 135 3.64 -0.07 -5.79
N TYR A 136 4.32 -0.60 -6.79
CA TYR A 136 4.21 -2.01 -7.13
C TYR A 136 5.47 -2.52 -7.81
N LYS A 137 5.67 -3.82 -7.73
CA LYS A 137 6.68 -4.53 -8.50
C LYS A 137 6.06 -5.09 -9.77
N ARG A 138 6.72 -4.90 -10.89
CA ARG A 138 6.44 -5.59 -12.16
C ARG A 138 7.57 -6.56 -12.47
N THR A 139 7.23 -7.82 -12.59
CA THR A 139 8.15 -8.89 -12.96
C THR A 139 8.05 -9.17 -14.46
N THR A 140 9.15 -9.17 -15.15
CA THR A 140 9.25 -9.51 -16.57
C THR A 140 10.32 -10.60 -16.78
N SER A 141 10.36 -11.23 -17.95
CA SER A 141 11.32 -12.31 -18.27
C SER A 141 12.80 -11.85 -18.35
N GLY A 142 13.18 -10.81 -17.69
CA GLY A 142 14.59 -10.33 -17.72
C GLY A 142 14.85 -9.10 -16.87
N THR A 143 13.82 -8.41 -16.42
CA THR A 143 13.99 -7.19 -15.63
C THR A 143 12.81 -7.00 -14.71
N ASP A 144 13.08 -6.97 -13.42
CA ASP A 144 12.08 -6.60 -12.41
C ASP A 144 12.22 -5.12 -12.10
N LEU A 145 11.08 -4.45 -11.98
CA LEU A 145 11.02 -3.02 -11.73
C LEU A 145 10.14 -2.73 -10.52
N VAL A 146 10.54 -1.78 -9.69
CA VAL A 146 9.61 -1.07 -8.79
C VAL A 146 9.09 0.16 -9.51
N LEU A 147 7.79 0.29 -9.59
CA LEU A 147 7.08 1.32 -10.31
C LEU A 147 6.15 2.08 -9.38
N TYR A 148 6.02 3.36 -9.63
CA TYR A 148 5.05 4.23 -9.00
C TYR A 148 4.03 4.70 -10.04
N ALA A 149 2.74 4.54 -9.74
CA ALA A 149 1.65 5.00 -10.58
C ALA A 149 0.73 5.96 -9.80
N PRO A 150 0.70 7.25 -10.14
CA PRO A 150 -0.29 8.17 -9.64
C PRO A 150 -1.62 8.02 -10.40
N ILE A 151 -2.73 8.21 -9.68
CA ILE A 151 -4.08 8.15 -10.22
C ILE A 151 -4.84 9.40 -9.78
N THR A 152 -5.39 10.14 -10.73
CA THR A 152 -6.29 11.25 -10.44
C THR A 152 -7.74 10.79 -10.52
N ILE A 153 -8.54 11.23 -9.56
CA ILE A 153 -9.98 10.95 -9.48
C ILE A 153 -10.69 12.29 -9.34
N THR A 154 -11.51 12.64 -10.31
CA THR A 154 -12.27 13.89 -10.26
C THR A 154 -13.44 13.80 -9.28
N SER A 155 -14.06 14.93 -8.94
CA SER A 155 -15.30 14.96 -8.15
C SER A 155 -16.49 14.26 -8.85
N ALA A 156 -16.40 14.08 -10.16
CA ALA A 156 -17.37 13.30 -10.94
C ALA A 156 -16.99 11.81 -11.06
N ASP A 157 -15.99 11.34 -10.29
CA ASP A 157 -15.43 9.98 -10.30
C ASP A 157 -14.83 9.50 -11.62
N VAL A 158 -14.38 10.39 -12.43
CA VAL A 158 -13.55 10.01 -13.58
C VAL A 158 -12.17 9.65 -13.05
N ILE A 159 -11.77 8.39 -13.26
CA ILE A 159 -10.48 7.85 -12.86
C ILE A 159 -9.52 7.94 -14.05
N THR A 160 -8.38 8.60 -13.84
CA THR A 160 -7.30 8.74 -14.83
C THR A 160 -6.01 8.21 -14.24
N VAL A 161 -5.46 7.16 -14.84
CA VAL A 161 -4.12 6.67 -14.52
C VAL A 161 -3.11 7.56 -15.24
N GLU A 162 -2.20 8.13 -14.48
CA GLU A 162 -1.16 9.04 -15.00
C GLU A 162 0.08 8.27 -15.49
N THR A 163 1.08 9.01 -15.97
CA THR A 163 2.33 8.41 -16.41
C THR A 163 3.06 7.74 -15.24
N LYS A 164 3.37 6.48 -15.41
CA LYS A 164 4.15 5.68 -14.45
C LYS A 164 5.59 6.13 -14.39
N VAL A 165 6.18 6.04 -13.21
CA VAL A 165 7.58 6.35 -12.96
C VAL A 165 8.30 5.08 -12.51
N THR A 166 9.44 4.77 -13.12
CA THR A 166 10.34 3.74 -12.61
C THR A 166 11.07 4.28 -11.39
N VAL A 167 10.80 3.66 -10.24
CA VAL A 167 11.47 4.02 -8.97
C VAL A 167 12.81 3.30 -8.86
N ASP A 168 12.83 2.01 -9.23
CA ASP A 168 14.03 1.19 -9.23
C ASP A 168 14.00 0.15 -10.34
N SER A 169 15.14 -0.11 -10.93
CA SER A 169 15.36 -1.14 -11.97
C SER A 169 16.31 -2.27 -11.52
N ASN A 170 16.81 -2.22 -10.30
CA ASN A 170 17.65 -3.24 -9.71
C ASN A 170 16.87 -4.06 -8.67
N VAL A 171 15.82 -4.75 -9.12
CA VAL A 171 14.93 -5.51 -8.22
C VAL A 171 15.11 -7.00 -8.50
N GLY A 172 15.54 -7.75 -7.48
CA GLY A 172 15.62 -9.21 -7.56
C GLY A 172 14.24 -9.87 -7.54
N ALA A 173 14.19 -11.11 -8.01
CA ALA A 173 12.94 -11.88 -8.12
C ALA A 173 12.17 -12.00 -6.78
N SER A 174 12.89 -12.05 -5.67
CA SER A 174 12.32 -12.20 -4.33
C SER A 174 12.07 -10.88 -3.60
N ASN A 175 12.52 -9.75 -4.16
CA ASN A 175 12.45 -8.45 -3.53
C ASN A 175 11.38 -7.61 -4.21
N GLY A 176 10.80 -6.67 -3.50
CA GLY A 176 9.70 -5.92 -4.07
C GLY A 176 9.40 -4.59 -3.40
N ALA A 177 8.38 -3.94 -3.91
CA ALA A 177 7.79 -2.77 -3.29
C ALA A 177 7.21 -3.17 -1.92
N GLY A 178 7.37 -2.31 -0.94
CA GLY A 178 6.78 -2.50 0.38
C GLY A 178 6.67 -1.16 1.07
N GLY A 179 5.50 -0.86 1.59
CA GLY A 179 5.22 0.36 2.34
C GLY A 179 5.19 1.63 1.50
N ILE A 180 4.00 2.16 1.29
CA ILE A 180 3.79 3.55 0.89
C ILE A 180 3.13 4.25 2.05
N ASP A 181 3.56 5.47 2.36
CA ASP A 181 2.85 6.33 3.28
C ASP A 181 2.76 7.73 2.73
N PHE A 182 1.66 8.40 3.03
CA PHE A 182 1.37 9.75 2.60
C PHE A 182 1.30 10.67 3.82
N HIS A 183 1.99 11.79 3.73
CA HIS A 183 1.94 12.82 4.74
C HIS A 183 1.79 14.19 4.10
N HIS A 184 0.93 14.99 4.68
CA HIS A 184 0.87 16.43 4.44
C HIS A 184 0.92 17.19 5.77
N THR A 185 1.37 18.43 5.73
CA THR A 185 1.58 19.26 6.92
C THR A 185 0.29 19.95 7.41
N ALA A 186 -0.85 19.72 6.77
CA ALA A 186 -2.14 20.21 7.25
C ALA A 186 -2.73 19.22 8.26
N SER A 187 -3.37 19.71 9.31
CA SER A 187 -4.05 18.90 10.32
C SER A 187 -5.32 18.21 9.80
N ASP A 188 -5.71 18.43 8.57
CA ASP A 188 -6.87 17.85 7.94
C ASP A 188 -6.47 17.22 6.59
N GLU A 189 -6.42 15.90 6.53
CA GLU A 189 -6.21 15.13 5.29
C GLU A 189 -7.24 15.46 4.21
N LYS A 190 -8.38 16.04 4.58
CA LYS A 190 -9.42 16.48 3.66
C LYS A 190 -9.07 17.74 2.88
N ALA A 191 -8.03 18.47 3.28
CA ALA A 191 -7.70 19.78 2.71
C ALA A 191 -6.21 19.95 2.44
N ILE A 192 -5.68 19.33 1.40
CA ILE A 192 -4.29 19.53 0.95
C ILE A 192 -4.07 20.93 0.31
N GLN A 193 -4.77 21.95 0.70
CA GLN A 193 -4.73 23.20 -0.06
C GLN A 193 -3.67 24.21 0.39
N SER A 194 -3.02 24.02 1.53
CA SER A 194 -2.12 25.03 2.09
C SER A 194 -0.73 24.54 2.47
N SER A 195 -0.42 23.29 2.25
CA SER A 195 0.84 22.68 2.66
C SER A 195 1.47 21.88 1.52
N THR A 196 2.75 21.62 1.61
CA THR A 196 3.45 20.76 0.65
C THR A 196 3.28 19.31 1.11
N PRO A 197 2.41 18.52 0.49
CA PRO A 197 2.26 17.12 0.85
C PRO A 197 3.50 16.32 0.47
N HIS A 198 3.75 15.27 1.23
CA HIS A 198 4.85 14.36 1.00
C HIS A 198 4.32 12.93 0.85
N LEU A 199 4.92 12.19 -0.05
CA LEU A 199 4.72 10.78 -0.22
C LEU A 199 6.04 10.08 0.11
N TYR A 200 6.00 9.16 1.06
CA TYR A 200 7.14 8.36 1.44
C TYR A 200 7.01 6.97 0.83
N MET A 201 8.09 6.43 0.31
CA MET A 201 8.14 5.10 -0.29
C MET A 201 9.31 4.31 0.29
N VAL A 202 9.08 3.03 0.57
CA VAL A 202 10.12 2.07 0.94
C VAL A 202 10.03 0.86 0.03
N TRP A 203 11.16 0.34 -0.39
CA TRP A 203 11.25 -0.87 -1.22
C TRP A 203 12.56 -1.61 -1.00
N CYS A 204 12.57 -2.89 -1.40
CA CYS A 204 13.74 -3.74 -1.35
C CYS A 204 14.28 -3.96 -2.76
N ASP A 205 15.59 -3.80 -2.96
CA ASP A 205 16.24 -3.98 -4.26
C ASP A 205 16.92 -5.35 -4.41
N GLY A 206 17.40 -5.66 -5.60
CA GLY A 206 18.09 -6.90 -5.92
C GLY A 206 19.46 -7.09 -5.25
N SER A 207 19.99 -6.03 -4.63
CA SER A 207 21.23 -6.06 -3.85
C SER A 207 20.99 -6.30 -2.36
N LEU A 208 19.78 -6.77 -1.97
CA LEU A 208 19.36 -6.98 -0.60
C LEU A 208 19.35 -5.70 0.24
N SER A 209 19.12 -4.57 -0.40
CA SER A 209 19.05 -3.29 0.26
C SER A 209 17.62 -2.83 0.42
N VAL A 210 17.33 -2.17 1.54
CA VAL A 210 16.10 -1.42 1.75
C VAL A 210 16.35 0.03 1.40
N ASN A 211 15.63 0.51 0.45
CA ASN A 211 15.71 1.86 -0.05
C ASN A 211 14.49 2.66 0.35
N PHE A 212 14.70 3.95 0.54
CA PHE A 212 13.69 4.92 0.94
C PHE A 212 13.77 6.15 0.03
N ALA A 213 12.64 6.71 -0.33
CA ALA A 213 12.56 7.99 -1.01
C ALA A 213 11.37 8.80 -0.50
N LYS A 214 11.57 10.12 -0.43
CA LYS A 214 10.55 11.12 -0.15
C LYS A 214 10.18 11.83 -1.45
N TYR A 215 8.93 11.79 -1.84
CA TYR A 215 8.39 12.57 -2.95
C TYR A 215 7.71 13.82 -2.40
N THR A 216 7.90 14.92 -3.08
CA THR A 216 7.31 16.22 -2.71
C THR A 216 6.37 16.67 -3.81
N TYR A 217 5.19 17.09 -3.41
CA TYR A 217 4.20 17.66 -4.34
C TYR A 217 4.38 19.16 -4.45
N SER A 218 4.40 19.66 -5.67
CA SER A 218 4.41 21.09 -5.97
C SER A 218 3.74 21.36 -7.32
N SER A 219 2.80 22.29 -7.36
CA SER A 219 2.16 22.77 -8.60
C SER A 219 1.61 21.65 -9.49
N GLY A 220 0.96 20.66 -8.90
CA GLY A 220 0.35 19.54 -9.64
C GLY A 220 1.32 18.40 -9.97
N THR A 221 2.57 18.47 -9.55
CA THR A 221 3.60 17.47 -9.90
C THR A 221 4.24 16.88 -8.65
N TRP A 222 4.39 15.56 -8.64
CA TRP A 222 5.16 14.81 -7.64
C TRP A 222 6.60 14.67 -8.11
N THR A 223 7.54 15.16 -7.32
CA THR A 223 8.98 15.13 -7.63
C THR A 223 9.69 14.22 -6.64
N ALA A 224 10.43 13.26 -7.17
CA ALA A 224 11.27 12.38 -6.37
C ALA A 224 12.40 13.17 -5.69
N GLY A 225 12.57 12.94 -4.39
CA GLY A 225 13.78 13.32 -3.68
C GLY A 225 14.91 12.32 -3.92
N THR A 226 15.98 12.45 -3.16
CA THR A 226 17.12 11.52 -3.23
C THR A 226 16.73 10.16 -2.66
N THR A 227 16.94 9.10 -3.43
CA THR A 227 16.86 7.73 -2.91
C THR A 227 18.00 7.49 -1.92
N ARG A 228 17.66 6.88 -0.79
CA ARG A 228 18.62 6.53 0.28
C ARG A 228 18.52 5.05 0.59
N THR A 229 19.63 4.37 0.57
CA THR A 229 19.75 3.04 1.13
C THR A 229 19.82 3.18 2.65
N ILE A 230 18.83 2.63 3.35
CA ILE A 230 18.75 2.70 4.82
C ILE A 230 19.25 1.42 5.49
N TYR A 231 19.31 0.33 4.73
CA TYR A 231 19.80 -0.95 5.21
C TYR A 231 20.32 -1.78 4.03
N THR A 232 21.33 -2.62 4.29
CA THR A 232 21.77 -3.67 3.37
C THR A 232 21.95 -4.96 4.18
N GLY A 233 21.21 -5.98 3.80
CA GLY A 233 21.12 -7.24 4.53
C GLY A 233 21.94 -8.37 3.91
N ALA A 234 21.86 -9.53 4.56
CA ALA A 234 22.44 -10.78 4.08
C ALA A 234 21.39 -11.77 3.55
N ALA A 235 20.11 -11.52 3.82
CA ALA A 235 18.97 -12.28 3.32
C ALA A 235 17.99 -11.32 2.63
N THR A 236 16.95 -11.86 2.01
CA THR A 236 15.92 -11.04 1.36
C THR A 236 15.14 -10.23 2.41
N PRO A 237 15.34 -8.93 2.51
CA PRO A 237 14.64 -8.11 3.47
C PRO A 237 13.19 -7.89 3.05
N SER A 238 12.32 -7.68 4.02
CA SER A 238 11.02 -7.08 3.82
C SER A 238 10.87 -5.85 4.70
N ALA A 239 10.23 -4.81 4.21
CA ALA A 239 10.08 -3.56 4.91
C ALA A 239 8.63 -3.09 4.88
N GLN A 240 8.19 -2.47 5.97
CA GLN A 240 6.92 -1.76 6.06
C GLN A 240 7.16 -0.41 6.72
N MET A 241 6.27 0.52 6.48
CA MET A 241 6.42 1.89 6.91
C MET A 241 5.11 2.44 7.48
N VAL A 242 5.25 3.30 8.47
CA VAL A 242 4.17 4.12 9.02
C VAL A 242 4.70 5.53 9.29
N PHE A 243 3.84 6.52 9.14
CA PHE A 243 4.13 7.91 9.52
C PHE A 243 3.38 8.26 10.81
N ASP A 244 4.09 8.77 11.81
CA ASP A 244 3.54 9.11 13.14
C ASP A 244 3.16 10.61 13.29
N GLY A 245 3.06 11.34 12.19
CA GLY A 245 2.83 12.79 12.19
C GLY A 245 4.11 13.63 12.30
N THR A 246 5.22 13.04 12.71
CA THR A 246 6.51 13.72 12.91
C THR A 246 7.64 12.97 12.23
N ARG A 247 7.59 11.64 12.25
CA ARG A 247 8.64 10.74 11.77
C ARG A 247 8.07 9.67 10.87
N VAL A 248 8.89 9.21 9.95
CA VAL A 248 8.68 7.96 9.24
C VAL A 248 9.35 6.85 10.04
N VAL A 249 8.57 5.86 10.43
CA VAL A 249 9.05 4.66 11.14
C VAL A 249 9.01 3.49 10.16
N ILE A 250 10.15 2.90 9.90
CA ILE A 250 10.29 1.77 8.98
C ILE A 250 10.70 0.54 9.78
N THR A 251 9.88 -0.49 9.73
CA THR A 251 10.24 -1.80 10.24
C THR A 251 10.82 -2.65 9.14
N LEU A 252 11.85 -3.38 9.47
CA LEU A 252 12.59 -4.25 8.59
C LEU A 252 12.67 -5.65 9.19
N MET A 253 12.48 -6.64 8.35
CA MET A 253 12.80 -8.03 8.66
C MET A 253 13.82 -8.56 7.64
N ASP A 254 14.93 -9.10 8.12
CA ASP A 254 15.99 -9.72 7.34
C ASP A 254 16.31 -11.09 7.93
N GLY A 255 15.70 -12.12 7.38
CA GLY A 255 15.79 -13.47 7.93
C GLY A 255 15.25 -13.53 9.37
N THR A 256 16.13 -13.64 10.35
CA THR A 256 15.80 -13.69 11.79
C THR A 256 16.02 -12.36 12.52
N SER A 257 16.47 -11.35 11.82
CA SER A 257 16.78 -10.03 12.38
C SER A 257 15.65 -9.05 12.10
N VAL A 258 15.32 -8.23 13.11
CA VAL A 258 14.37 -7.13 12.98
C VAL A 258 15.08 -5.82 13.20
N GLY A 259 14.90 -4.88 12.31
CA GLY A 259 15.39 -3.51 12.42
C GLY A 259 14.25 -2.51 12.52
N LEU A 260 14.48 -1.45 13.26
CA LEU A 260 13.62 -0.27 13.30
C LEU A 260 14.45 0.93 12.88
N PHE A 261 13.96 1.66 11.89
CA PHE A 261 14.57 2.88 11.38
C PHE A 261 13.58 4.02 11.55
N GLU A 262 14.04 5.11 12.15
CA GLU A 262 13.27 6.33 12.31
C GLU A 262 13.91 7.43 11.47
N ARG A 263 13.12 8.13 10.68
CA ARG A 263 13.54 9.32 9.93
C ARG A 263 12.62 10.48 10.27
N ASP A 264 13.19 11.67 10.42
CA ASP A 264 12.39 12.88 10.55
C ASP A 264 11.65 13.20 9.23
N ALA A 265 10.59 14.01 9.32
CA ALA A 265 9.80 14.42 8.16
C ALA A 265 10.62 15.22 7.12
N ALA A 266 11.74 15.82 7.54
CA ALA A 266 12.66 16.54 6.67
C ALA A 266 13.62 15.60 5.93
N ASP A 267 13.65 14.31 6.28
CA ASP A 267 14.57 13.31 5.73
C ASP A 267 16.06 13.62 6.03
N THR A 268 16.33 14.25 7.17
CA THR A 268 17.70 14.68 7.53
C THR A 268 18.39 13.74 8.49
N THR A 269 17.64 13.05 9.37
CA THR A 269 18.20 12.23 10.43
C THR A 269 17.68 10.79 10.33
N THR A 270 18.57 9.81 10.56
CA THR A 270 18.22 8.40 10.69
C THR A 270 18.66 7.89 12.05
N THR A 271 17.73 7.33 12.79
CA THR A 271 18.04 6.56 14.01
C THR A 271 17.78 5.10 13.73
N THR A 272 18.76 4.25 13.95
CA THR A 272 18.65 2.81 13.78
C THR A 272 18.57 2.12 15.13
N ARG A 273 17.59 1.25 15.30
CA ARG A 273 17.47 0.34 16.46
C ARG A 273 17.38 -1.07 15.92
N THR A 274 18.30 -1.91 16.31
CA THR A 274 18.32 -3.32 15.90
C THR A 274 18.06 -4.21 17.11
N GLY A 275 17.23 -5.23 16.91
CA GLY A 275 16.97 -6.29 17.88
C GLY A 275 17.20 -7.65 17.25
N THR A 276 17.79 -8.59 18.00
CA THR A 276 17.96 -9.97 17.56
C THR A 276 17.02 -10.88 18.35
N GLY A 277 16.49 -11.91 17.71
CA GLY A 277 15.70 -12.94 18.38
C GLY A 277 14.18 -12.80 18.29
N PHE A 278 13.67 -11.90 17.46
CA PHE A 278 12.23 -11.86 17.16
C PHE A 278 11.90 -12.83 16.02
N VAL A 279 11.04 -13.79 16.29
CA VAL A 279 10.45 -14.63 15.26
C VAL A 279 9.29 -13.86 14.64
N ALA A 280 9.48 -13.48 13.41
CA ALA A 280 8.50 -13.01 12.43
C ALA A 280 7.09 -12.67 12.96
N ALA A 281 6.86 -11.43 13.30
CA ALA A 281 5.55 -10.80 13.22
C ALA A 281 5.77 -9.34 12.84
N SER A 282 5.70 -9.06 11.56
CA SER A 282 5.82 -7.70 11.05
C SER A 282 4.45 -7.03 11.05
N CYS A 283 4.05 -6.48 12.15
CA CYS A 283 3.03 -5.45 12.18
C CYS A 283 3.47 -4.39 13.17
N VAL A 284 3.80 -3.22 12.69
CA VAL A 284 3.89 -2.03 13.53
C VAL A 284 2.63 -1.24 13.27
N THR A 285 1.73 -1.27 14.23
CA THR A 285 0.66 -0.27 14.33
C THR A 285 1.16 0.80 15.28
N TYR A 286 1.12 2.03 14.86
CA TYR A 286 1.31 3.18 15.74
C TYR A 286 -0.06 3.61 16.26
N ASP A 287 -0.20 3.60 17.58
CA ASP A 287 -1.36 4.15 18.26
C ASP A 287 -1.03 5.59 18.66
N ASN A 288 -1.83 6.51 18.17
CA ASN A 288 -1.68 7.94 18.42
C ASN A 288 -2.57 8.31 19.62
N ASP A 289 -2.26 7.78 20.82
CA ASP A 289 -2.86 8.25 22.07
C ASP A 289 -2.20 9.54 22.60
#